data_501a18d655b8b7e53350aafe828fbd83
#
_entry.id   501a18d655b8b7e53350aafe828fbd83
#
_cell.length_a   1.000
_cell.length_b   1.000
_cell.length_c   1.000
_cell.angle_alpha   90.00
_cell.angle_beta   90.00
_cell.angle_gamma   90.00
#
_symmetry.space_group_name_H-M   'P 1'
#
loop_
_entity.id
_entity.type
_entity.pdbx_description
1 polymer ?
#
loop_
_entity_poly.entity_id
_entity_poly.type
_entity_poly.pdbx_seq_one_letter_code
_entity_poly.pdbx_strand_id
1 'polypeptide(L)'
;MNYQVTNHNFTQITKMTDKRPTLEEAQAIVGGLVQFVELLPELIEDQPMQMLVNEEGILLELGYNETASLMTGQHIFGPALVLTGQAMWD
;
A
#
# COMPACT_ATOMS: atom_id res chain seq x y z
N MET A 1 16.33 9.12 -18.90
CA MET A 1 15.80 8.77 -18.75
C MET A 1 15.18 8.49 -18.29
N ASN A 2 15.26 8.78 -18.06
CA ASN A 2 14.55 8.41 -17.61
C ASN A 2 13.97 8.03 -17.10
N TYR A 3 13.87 8.49 -16.86
CA TYR A 3 13.13 8.05 -16.41
C TYR A 3 12.39 8.01 -16.13
N GLN A 4 12.14 8.33 -16.15
CA GLN A 4 11.30 8.41 -16.10
C GLN A 4 10.62 8.03 -16.10
N VAL A 5 10.84 8.08 -16.30
CA VAL A 5 10.13 7.69 -16.44
C VAL A 5 9.53 7.20 -16.22
N THR A 6 9.67 7.22 -16.25
CA THR A 6 9.10 6.75 -16.00
C THR A 6 8.63 6.41 -15.25
N ASN A 7 8.70 6.83 -15.05
CA ASN A 7 8.25 6.52 -14.24
C ASN A 7 7.22 6.56 -13.42
N HIS A 8 6.69 7.22 -13.95
CA HIS A 8 5.52 7.37 -13.16
C HIS A 8 5.26 6.17 -12.27
N ASN A 9 5.59 5.05 -12.71
CA ASN A 9 5.51 3.85 -11.90
C ASN A 9 6.36 3.95 -10.66
N PHE A 10 7.27 4.85 -10.66
CA PHE A 10 8.17 5.01 -9.51
C PHE A 10 7.43 5.51 -8.29
N THR A 11 6.25 6.10 -8.48
CA THR A 11 5.48 6.59 -7.35
C THR A 11 4.62 5.50 -6.73
N GLN A 12 4.53 4.34 -7.39
CA GLN A 12 3.71 3.23 -6.90
C GLN A 12 4.55 2.36 -5.98
N ILE A 13 4.82 2.87 -4.79
CA ILE A 13 5.74 2.23 -3.86
C ILE A 13 4.96 1.56 -2.75
N THR A 14 5.35 0.31 -2.44
CA THR A 14 4.83 -0.39 -1.29
C THR A 14 5.84 -0.21 -0.16
N LYS A 15 5.44 0.50 0.88
CA LYS A 15 6.29 0.76 2.03
C LYS A 15 5.85 -0.08 3.20
N MET A 16 6.77 -0.33 4.13
CA MET A 16 6.48 -1.10 5.33
C MET A 16 6.97 -0.31 6.54
N THR A 17 6.19 -0.33 7.61
CA THR A 17 6.57 0.37 8.82
C THR A 17 6.13 -0.42 10.07
N ASP A 18 6.93 -0.32 11.13
CA ASP A 18 6.58 -0.85 12.44
C ASP A 18 6.20 0.27 13.41
N LYS A 19 6.08 1.50 12.90
CA LYS A 19 5.60 2.64 13.68
C LYS A 19 4.21 3.01 13.24
N ARG A 20 3.27 3.06 14.19
CA ARG A 20 1.88 3.34 13.84
C ARG A 20 1.74 4.76 13.28
N PRO A 21 1.27 4.92 12.05
CA PRO A 21 1.04 6.24 11.49
C PRO A 21 -0.27 6.83 11.99
N THR A 22 -0.36 8.15 11.97
CA THR A 22 -1.66 8.79 12.14
C THR A 22 -2.44 8.63 10.85
N LEU A 23 -3.75 8.92 10.92
CA LEU A 23 -4.58 8.87 9.72
C LEU A 23 -4.05 9.83 8.66
N GLU A 24 -3.65 11.03 9.08
CA GLU A 24 -3.14 12.01 8.13
C GLU A 24 -1.85 11.54 7.47
N GLU A 25 -0.98 10.88 8.25
CA GLU A 25 0.25 10.35 7.67
C GLU A 25 -0.04 9.25 6.66
N ALA A 26 -0.95 8.35 7.01
CA ALA A 26 -1.31 7.28 6.10
C ALA A 26 -1.94 7.81 4.83
N GLN A 27 -2.83 8.81 4.95
CA GLN A 27 -3.45 9.41 3.79
C GLN A 27 -2.42 10.10 2.89
N ALA A 28 -1.42 10.72 3.48
CA ALA A 28 -0.36 11.35 2.68
C ALA A 28 0.45 10.31 1.92
N ILE A 29 0.69 9.16 2.55
CA ILE A 29 1.49 8.12 1.92
C ILE A 29 0.73 7.46 0.76
N VAL A 30 -0.56 7.15 0.96
CA VAL A 30 -1.33 6.49 -0.10
C VAL A 30 -1.92 7.49 -1.09
N GLY A 31 -1.90 8.78 -0.77
CA GLY A 31 -2.34 9.81 -1.70
C GLY A 31 -3.82 10.11 -1.64
N GLY A 32 -4.51 9.74 -0.58
CA GLY A 32 -5.94 10.00 -0.45
C GLY A 32 -6.56 9.15 0.64
N LEU A 33 -7.85 8.89 0.50
CA LEU A 33 -8.57 8.07 1.48
C LEU A 33 -7.95 6.68 1.56
N VAL A 34 -7.83 6.17 2.78
CA VAL A 34 -7.21 4.86 3.00
C VAL A 34 -8.27 3.76 3.06
N GLN A 35 -7.87 2.58 2.61
CA GLN A 35 -8.67 1.37 2.67
C GLN A 35 -7.80 0.23 3.14
N PHE A 36 -8.33 -0.59 4.05
CA PHE A 36 -7.64 -1.81 4.45
C PHE A 36 -7.83 -2.87 3.40
N VAL A 37 -6.76 -3.60 3.09
CA VAL A 37 -6.80 -4.73 2.18
C VAL A 37 -6.15 -5.90 2.87
N GLU A 38 -6.75 -7.10 2.76
CA GLU A 38 -6.21 -8.28 3.39
C GLU A 38 -5.05 -8.83 2.57
N LEU A 39 -3.98 -9.18 3.28
CA LEU A 39 -2.84 -9.87 2.67
C LEU A 39 -3.16 -11.35 2.53
N LEU A 40 -2.44 -12.01 1.61
CA LEU A 40 -2.61 -13.44 1.45
C LEU A 40 -2.26 -14.14 2.77
N PRO A 41 -3.03 -15.19 3.16
CA PRO A 41 -2.78 -15.86 4.45
C PRO A 41 -1.36 -16.36 4.60
N GLU A 42 -0.74 -16.80 3.53
CA GLU A 42 0.62 -17.32 3.59
C GLU A 42 1.62 -16.27 4.07
N LEU A 43 1.34 -14.99 3.79
CA LEU A 43 2.25 -13.92 4.15
C LEU A 43 2.13 -13.52 5.61
N ILE A 44 0.97 -13.72 6.21
CA ILE A 44 0.72 -13.26 7.58
C ILE A 44 0.64 -14.40 8.58
N GLU A 45 0.99 -15.60 8.13
CA GLU A 45 0.90 -16.80 8.95
C GLU A 45 1.76 -16.68 10.20
N ASP A 46 2.99 -16.21 10.03
CA ASP A 46 3.94 -16.08 11.14
C ASP A 46 3.99 -14.68 11.72
N GLN A 47 3.56 -13.69 10.96
CA GLN A 47 3.67 -12.30 11.39
C GLN A 47 2.48 -11.51 10.88
N PRO A 48 1.53 -11.18 11.75
CA PRO A 48 0.37 -10.40 11.34
C PRO A 48 0.78 -9.06 10.75
N MET A 49 0.09 -8.67 9.68
CA MET A 49 0.34 -7.41 8.99
C MET A 49 -0.98 -6.88 8.46
N GLN A 50 -1.01 -5.57 8.23
CA GLN A 50 -2.14 -4.90 7.60
C GLN A 50 -1.62 -4.12 6.41
N MET A 51 -2.46 -3.98 5.37
CA MET A 51 -2.08 -3.13 4.24
C MET A 51 -3.11 -2.03 4.07
N LEU A 52 -2.62 -0.82 3.88
CA LEU A 52 -3.44 0.34 3.58
C LEU A 52 -3.15 0.77 2.16
N VAL A 53 -4.20 1.04 1.41
CA VAL A 53 -4.07 1.49 0.02
C VAL A 53 -5.00 2.67 -0.20
N ASN A 54 -4.86 3.32 -1.35
CA ASN A 54 -5.77 4.40 -1.74
C ASN A 54 -7.11 3.78 -2.11
N GLU A 55 -8.16 4.21 -1.43
CA GLU A 55 -9.50 3.67 -1.66
C GLU A 55 -9.97 3.91 -3.07
N GLU A 56 -9.48 4.99 -3.71
CA GLU A 56 -9.93 5.40 -5.03
C GLU A 56 -8.83 5.22 -6.07
N GLY A 57 -7.92 4.27 -5.85
CA GLY A 57 -6.78 4.11 -6.75
C GLY A 57 -7.16 3.91 -8.20
N ILE A 58 -8.19 3.09 -8.46
CA ILE A 58 -8.63 2.87 -9.83
C ILE A 58 -9.30 4.12 -10.38
N LEU A 59 -10.18 4.73 -9.58
CA LEU A 59 -10.91 5.92 -10.01
C LEU A 59 -9.96 7.07 -10.34
N LEU A 60 -8.89 7.21 -9.57
CA LEU A 60 -7.91 8.27 -9.79
C LEU A 60 -6.87 7.88 -10.84
N GLU A 61 -6.99 6.70 -11.42
CA GLU A 61 -6.10 6.21 -12.47
C GLU A 61 -4.64 6.17 -11.99
N LEU A 62 -4.45 5.76 -10.75
CA LEU A 62 -3.11 5.56 -10.23
C LEU A 62 -2.49 4.34 -10.88
N GLY A 63 -1.16 4.33 -10.95
CA GLY A 63 -0.47 3.23 -11.62
C GLY A 63 -0.61 1.91 -10.87
N TYR A 64 -0.53 0.81 -11.60
CA TYR A 64 -0.64 -0.52 -11.04
C TYR A 64 0.51 -0.79 -10.07
N ASN A 65 0.20 -1.27 -8.89
CA ASN A 65 1.20 -1.58 -7.86
C ASN A 65 1.39 -3.09 -7.84
N GLU A 66 2.40 -3.57 -8.55
CA GLU A 66 2.63 -4.99 -8.70
C GLU A 66 2.91 -5.66 -7.35
N THR A 67 3.77 -5.06 -6.53
CA THR A 67 4.13 -5.63 -5.24
C THR A 67 2.91 -5.82 -4.35
N ALA A 68 2.11 -4.77 -4.20
CA ALA A 68 0.91 -4.84 -3.37
C ALA A 68 -0.09 -5.83 -3.94
N SER A 69 -0.18 -5.89 -5.26
CA SER A 69 -1.10 -6.82 -5.90
C SER A 69 -0.69 -8.26 -5.65
N LEU A 70 0.60 -8.55 -5.69
CA LEU A 70 1.10 -9.89 -5.39
C LEU A 70 0.88 -10.26 -3.93
N MET A 71 0.99 -9.29 -3.03
CA MET A 71 0.83 -9.55 -1.61
C MET A 71 -0.63 -9.79 -1.20
N THR A 72 -1.56 -9.32 -2.00
CA THR A 72 -2.98 -9.40 -1.65
C THR A 72 -3.78 -10.34 -2.54
N GLY A 73 -3.24 -10.69 -3.70
CA GLY A 73 -4.00 -11.45 -4.68
C GLY A 73 -5.07 -10.64 -5.35
N GLN A 74 -5.03 -9.32 -5.21
CA GLN A 74 -5.99 -8.40 -5.81
C GLN A 74 -5.23 -7.40 -6.67
N HIS A 75 -5.95 -6.72 -7.56
CA HIS A 75 -5.34 -5.67 -8.35
C HIS A 75 -5.32 -4.39 -7.55
N ILE A 76 -4.14 -3.94 -7.18
CA ILE A 76 -3.95 -2.73 -6.37
C ILE A 76 -3.33 -1.64 -7.23
N PHE A 77 -3.91 -0.45 -7.14
CA PHE A 77 -3.44 0.72 -7.90
C PHE A 77 -3.07 1.83 -6.92
N GLY A 78 -1.85 2.34 -7.04
CA GLY A 78 -1.37 3.42 -6.21
C GLY A 78 -0.44 2.93 -5.11
N PRO A 79 0.07 3.86 -4.31
CA PRO A 79 0.97 3.51 -3.21
C PRO A 79 0.27 2.67 -2.16
N ALA A 80 1.04 1.83 -1.47
CA ALA A 80 0.53 0.97 -0.41
C ALA A 80 1.44 1.08 0.82
N LEU A 81 0.85 0.91 1.99
CA LEU A 81 1.59 0.95 3.25
C LEU A 81 1.28 -0.30 4.04
N VAL A 82 2.30 -1.08 4.36
CA VAL A 82 2.16 -2.29 5.16
C VAL A 82 2.52 -1.96 6.60
N LEU A 83 1.59 -2.26 7.50
CA LEU A 83 1.78 -2.02 8.93
C LEU A 83 2.11 -3.34 9.60
N THR A 84 3.21 -3.35 10.38
CA THR A 84 3.65 -4.56 11.08
C THR A 84 3.67 -4.32 12.58
N GLY A 85 3.43 -5.39 13.35
CA GLY A 85 3.57 -5.33 14.79
C GLY A 85 2.70 -4.25 15.41
N GLN A 86 3.34 -3.39 16.20
CA GLN A 86 2.60 -2.36 16.92
C GLN A 86 2.12 -1.21 16.02
N ALA A 87 2.51 -1.22 14.75
CA ALA A 87 2.02 -0.21 13.81
C ALA A 87 0.58 -0.50 13.38
N MET A 88 0.12 -1.72 13.56
CA MET A 88 -1.21 -2.11 13.09
C MET A 88 -2.31 -1.31 13.79
N TRP A 89 -3.30 -0.92 13.02
CA TRP A 89 -4.46 -0.21 13.54
C TRP A 89 -5.45 -1.21 14.14
N ASP A 90 -6.09 -0.79 15.20
CA ASP A 90 -7.12 -1.61 15.88
C ASP A 90 -8.42 -1.67 15.11
#